data_83b051bae3c77627e526e92f8504d5b5
#
_entry.id   83b051bae3c77627e526e92f8504d5b5
#
_cell.length_a   1.000
_cell.length_b   1.000
_cell.length_c   1.000
_cell.angle_alpha   90.00
_cell.angle_beta   90.00
_cell.angle_gamma   90.00
#
_symmetry.space_group_name_H-M   'P 1'
#
loop_
_entity.id
_entity.type
_entity.pdbx_description
1 polymer ?
#
loop_
_entity_poly.entity_id
_entity_poly.type
_entity_poly.pdbx_seq_one_letter_code
_entity_poly.pdbx_strand_id
1 'polypeptide(L)'
;LSTVAGHFGVGVGDRKIHLVPALPSDDPDDRIWRRPKPDDPPYFEDRIAVVGHTPTCYMSGDMESPFAVWHGNGLIDIDCGCGNKTELRRLACLRLDDLKEFYI
;
A
#
# COMPACT_ATOMS: atom_id res chain seq x y z
N LEU A 1 6.66 5.12 17.05
CA LEU A 1 6.79 5.64 15.68
C LEU A 1 8.26 5.83 15.32
N SER A 2 8.71 5.20 14.26
CA SER A 2 10.07 5.35 13.75
C SER A 2 10.05 5.77 12.29
N THR A 3 11.07 6.52 11.86
CA THR A 3 11.18 7.01 10.49
C THR A 3 12.56 6.65 9.95
N VAL A 4 12.61 5.98 8.80
CA VAL A 4 13.83 5.61 8.11
C VAL A 4 13.64 5.85 6.62
N ALA A 5 14.40 6.80 6.03
CA ALA A 5 14.38 7.07 4.59
C ALA A 5 12.96 7.22 4.00
N GLY A 6 12.10 8.01 4.67
CA GLY A 6 10.72 8.22 4.24
C GLY A 6 9.73 7.14 4.66
N HIS A 7 10.18 6.12 5.38
CA HIS A 7 9.32 5.07 5.90
C HIS A 7 8.90 5.40 7.33
N PHE A 8 7.66 5.07 7.69
CA PHE A 8 7.13 5.27 9.04
C PHE A 8 6.72 3.92 9.62
N GLY A 9 7.35 3.53 10.72
CA GLY A 9 6.94 2.33 11.46
C GLY A 9 5.96 2.69 12.57
N VAL A 10 4.85 1.98 12.64
CA VAL A 10 3.78 2.18 13.63
C VAL A 10 3.43 0.85 14.27
N GLY A 11 3.43 0.80 15.61
CA GLY A 11 2.92 -0.34 16.35
C GLY A 11 1.44 -0.11 16.69
N VAL A 12 0.57 -1.05 16.32
CA VAL A 12 -0.86 -1.02 16.59
C VAL A 12 -1.27 -2.35 17.20
N GLY A 13 -1.46 -2.39 18.52
CA GLY A 13 -1.68 -3.63 19.26
C GLY A 13 -0.49 -4.57 19.07
N ASP A 14 -0.74 -5.81 18.65
CA ASP A 14 0.31 -6.79 18.33
C ASP A 14 0.83 -6.66 16.90
N ARG A 15 0.30 -5.71 16.15
CA ARG A 15 0.58 -5.53 14.72
C ARG A 15 1.63 -4.46 14.51
N LYS A 16 2.64 -4.76 13.72
CA LYS A 16 3.63 -3.79 13.25
C LYS A 16 3.32 -3.43 11.81
N ILE A 17 3.16 -2.14 11.55
CA ILE A 17 2.81 -1.61 10.24
C ILE A 17 3.90 -0.63 9.80
N HIS A 18 4.32 -0.74 8.56
CA HIS A 18 5.30 0.14 7.96
C HIS A 18 4.67 0.89 6.80
N LEU A 19 4.54 2.20 6.94
CA LEU A 19 4.01 3.06 5.88
C LEU A 19 5.16 3.36 4.92
N VAL A 20 5.00 2.98 3.67
CA VAL A 20 6.08 3.01 2.69
C VAL A 20 5.66 3.85 1.49
N PRO A 21 6.23 5.05 1.30
CA PRO A 21 5.96 5.81 0.07
C PRO A 21 6.61 5.17 -1.15
N ALA A 22 7.62 4.33 -0.93
CA ALA A 22 8.33 3.60 -1.97
C ALA A 22 8.81 2.26 -1.43
N LEU A 23 9.08 1.31 -2.32
CA LEU A 23 9.55 -0.02 -1.92
C LEU A 23 10.95 0.05 -1.32
N PRO A 24 11.27 -0.81 -0.34
CA PRO A 24 12.61 -0.92 0.19
C PRO A 24 13.62 -1.28 -0.91
N SER A 25 14.64 -0.46 -1.08
CA SER A 25 15.72 -0.69 -2.02
C SER A 25 16.92 0.14 -1.60
N ASP A 26 18.13 -0.34 -1.90
CA ASP A 26 19.36 0.41 -1.70
C ASP A 26 19.57 1.44 -2.80
N ASP A 27 18.90 1.28 -3.94
CA ASP A 27 18.96 2.22 -5.05
C ASP A 27 17.91 3.31 -4.86
N PRO A 28 18.28 4.61 -4.77
CA PRO A 28 17.31 5.69 -4.62
C PRO A 28 16.32 5.78 -5.77
N ASP A 29 16.70 5.46 -6.99
CA ASP A 29 15.79 5.49 -8.14
C ASP A 29 14.73 4.37 -8.01
N ASP A 30 15.13 3.18 -7.58
CA ASP A 30 14.20 2.08 -7.30
C ASP A 30 13.20 2.45 -6.21
N ARG A 31 13.63 3.13 -5.15
CA ARG A 31 12.73 3.56 -4.06
C ARG A 31 11.62 4.47 -4.56
N ILE A 32 11.90 5.28 -5.57
CA ILE A 32 10.95 6.26 -6.10
C ILE A 32 10.05 5.63 -7.16
N TRP A 33 10.58 4.78 -8.02
CA TRP A 33 9.88 4.33 -9.22
C TRP A 33 9.46 2.87 -9.20
N ARG A 34 10.08 2.04 -8.36
CA ARG A 34 9.73 0.63 -8.29
C ARG A 34 8.32 0.45 -7.76
N ARG A 35 7.52 -0.33 -8.48
CA ARG A 35 6.15 -0.64 -8.12
C ARG A 35 6.04 -2.05 -7.57
N PRO A 36 5.19 -2.29 -6.55
CA PRO A 36 4.92 -3.63 -6.07
C PRO A 36 4.21 -4.46 -7.13
N LYS A 37 4.36 -5.77 -7.02
CA LYS A 37 3.65 -6.75 -7.85
C LYS A 37 2.84 -7.69 -6.95
N PRO A 38 1.70 -8.23 -7.44
CA PRO A 38 0.83 -9.08 -6.61
C PRO A 38 1.51 -10.33 -6.07
N ASP A 39 2.50 -10.85 -6.77
CA ASP A 39 3.22 -12.06 -6.43
C ASP A 39 4.55 -11.81 -5.72
N ASP A 40 4.85 -10.56 -5.37
CA ASP A 40 6.06 -10.25 -4.61
C ASP A 40 6.04 -10.94 -3.24
N PRO A 41 7.19 -11.41 -2.74
CA PRO A 41 7.28 -11.87 -1.36
C PRO A 41 7.14 -10.69 -0.38
N PRO A 42 6.86 -10.95 0.91
CA PRO A 42 6.78 -9.88 1.90
C PRO A 42 8.06 -9.06 1.94
N TYR A 43 7.92 -7.72 1.97
CA TYR A 43 9.07 -6.81 2.04
C TYR A 43 9.71 -6.76 3.43
N PHE A 44 8.96 -7.12 4.45
CA PHE A 44 9.43 -7.17 5.84
C PHE A 44 9.00 -8.50 6.44
N GLU A 45 9.86 -9.09 7.28
CA GLU A 45 9.58 -10.38 7.92
C GLU A 45 8.59 -10.26 9.08
N ASP A 46 8.58 -9.12 9.76
CA ASP A 46 7.90 -8.94 11.04
C ASP A 46 6.78 -7.89 11.00
N ARG A 47 6.46 -7.35 9.83
CA ARG A 47 5.49 -6.26 9.73
C ARG A 47 4.80 -6.23 8.38
N ILE A 48 3.67 -5.52 8.33
CA ILE A 48 2.91 -5.30 7.11
C ILE A 48 3.38 -3.98 6.48
N ALA A 49 3.67 -4.00 5.18
CA ALA A 49 3.92 -2.78 4.42
C ALA A 49 2.61 -2.22 3.88
N VAL A 50 2.36 -0.94 4.12
CA VAL A 50 1.23 -0.22 3.53
C VAL A 50 1.79 0.75 2.50
N VAL A 51 1.38 0.60 1.25
CA VAL A 51 1.92 1.34 0.11
C VAL A 51 0.83 2.10 -0.64
N GLY A 52 1.27 3.08 -1.41
CA GLY A 52 0.46 3.81 -2.36
C GLY A 52 1.17 3.89 -3.71
N HIS A 53 0.80 4.88 -4.52
CA HIS A 53 1.43 5.21 -5.81
C HIS A 53 1.14 4.22 -6.95
N THR A 54 0.78 2.99 -6.67
CA THR A 54 0.38 2.01 -7.68
C THR A 54 -1.10 1.73 -7.51
N PRO A 55 -1.97 2.15 -8.46
CA PRO A 55 -3.40 1.89 -8.33
C PRO A 55 -3.71 0.41 -8.15
N THR A 56 -4.64 0.12 -7.25
CA THR A 56 -4.94 -1.26 -6.84
C THR A 56 -5.44 -2.14 -7.97
N CYS A 57 -5.96 -1.56 -9.06
CA CYS A 57 -6.36 -2.33 -10.22
C CYS A 57 -5.21 -3.08 -10.87
N TYR A 58 -3.98 -2.57 -10.76
CA TYR A 58 -2.79 -3.29 -11.26
C TYR A 58 -2.40 -4.46 -10.36
N MET A 59 -2.82 -4.45 -9.10
CA MET A 59 -2.58 -5.53 -8.16
C MET A 59 -3.64 -6.63 -8.30
N SER A 60 -4.91 -6.23 -8.37
CA SER A 60 -6.04 -7.17 -8.47
C SER A 60 -6.27 -7.69 -9.88
N GLY A 61 -5.87 -6.94 -10.90
CA GLY A 61 -6.22 -7.22 -12.29
C GLY A 61 -7.64 -6.85 -12.66
N ASP A 62 -8.43 -6.30 -11.73
CA ASP A 62 -9.81 -5.91 -11.98
C ASP A 62 -9.87 -4.46 -12.43
N MET A 63 -10.16 -4.26 -13.72
CA MET A 63 -10.27 -2.95 -14.35
C MET A 63 -11.73 -2.52 -14.57
N GLU A 64 -12.71 -3.30 -14.11
CA GLU A 64 -14.12 -3.08 -14.38
C GLU A 64 -14.91 -2.64 -13.16
N SER A 65 -14.45 -3.00 -11.95
CA SER A 65 -15.12 -2.67 -10.69
C SER A 65 -14.48 -1.45 -10.03
N PRO A 66 -15.20 -0.71 -9.17
CA PRO A 66 -14.60 0.37 -8.38
C PRO A 66 -13.36 -0.14 -7.63
N PHE A 67 -12.32 0.69 -7.61
CA PHE A 67 -11.04 0.29 -7.00
C PHE A 67 -11.22 0.10 -5.49
N ALA A 68 -10.60 -0.92 -4.95
CA ALA A 68 -10.65 -1.25 -3.53
C ALA A 68 -9.23 -1.45 -3.00
N VAL A 69 -9.05 -1.22 -1.71
CA VAL A 69 -7.80 -1.55 -1.02
C VAL A 69 -7.44 -3.00 -1.30
N TRP A 70 -6.21 -3.23 -1.71
CA TRP A 70 -5.74 -4.57 -2.06
C TRP A 70 -4.87 -5.12 -0.93
N HIS A 71 -5.18 -6.34 -0.51
CA HIS A 71 -4.46 -7.06 0.54
C HIS A 71 -3.65 -8.20 -0.07
N GLY A 72 -2.34 -8.10 0.05
CA GLY A 72 -1.42 -9.13 -0.42
C GLY A 72 -0.69 -9.81 0.74
N ASN A 73 0.36 -10.53 0.40
CA ASN A 73 1.20 -11.21 1.39
C ASN A 73 2.14 -10.21 2.07
N GLY A 74 1.75 -9.76 3.27
CA GLY A 74 2.52 -8.77 4.02
C GLY A 74 2.50 -7.37 3.40
N LEU A 75 1.57 -7.10 2.47
CA LEU A 75 1.47 -5.84 1.75
C LEU A 75 0.00 -5.42 1.64
N ILE A 76 -0.28 -4.15 1.89
CA ILE A 76 -1.58 -3.55 1.64
C ILE A 76 -1.37 -2.33 0.73
N ASP A 77 -2.06 -2.31 -0.41
CA ASP A 77 -2.04 -1.17 -1.33
C ASP A 77 -3.33 -0.37 -1.17
N ILE A 78 -3.19 0.91 -0.80
CA ILE A 78 -4.33 1.80 -0.53
C ILE A 78 -4.60 2.81 -1.65
N ASP A 79 -3.88 2.75 -2.76
CA ASP A 79 -4.10 3.66 -3.88
C ASP A 79 -5.30 3.20 -4.70
N CYS A 80 -6.47 3.71 -4.38
CA CYS A 80 -7.71 3.42 -5.10
C CYS A 80 -7.97 4.38 -6.28
N GLY A 81 -6.91 4.96 -6.81
CA GLY A 81 -6.97 5.72 -8.05
C GLY A 81 -7.56 7.11 -7.93
N CYS A 82 -7.57 7.71 -6.74
CA CYS A 82 -8.15 9.04 -6.50
C CYS A 82 -7.59 10.10 -7.47
N GLY A 83 -6.32 10.00 -7.82
CA GLY A 83 -5.68 10.91 -8.77
C GLY A 83 -5.86 10.54 -10.24
N ASN A 84 -6.53 9.44 -10.54
CA ASN A 84 -6.71 8.97 -11.90
C ASN A 84 -7.98 9.54 -12.52
N LYS A 85 -8.02 9.61 -13.87
CA LYS A 85 -9.17 10.09 -14.61
C LYS A 85 -10.10 8.94 -14.99
N THR A 86 -10.61 8.21 -14.02
CA THR A 86 -11.55 7.12 -14.23
C THR A 86 -12.72 7.26 -13.28
N GLU A 87 -13.91 6.82 -13.72
CA GLU A 87 -15.10 6.80 -12.87
C GLU A 87 -15.02 5.72 -11.79
N LEU A 88 -14.11 4.76 -11.94
CA LEU A 88 -13.90 3.70 -10.96
C LEU A 88 -13.03 4.13 -9.77
N ARG A 89 -12.46 5.35 -9.82
CA ARG A 89 -11.61 5.88 -8.76
C ARG A 89 -12.38 6.08 -7.47
N ARG A 90 -11.70 5.84 -6.37
CA ARG A 90 -12.22 6.15 -5.04
C ARG A 90 -11.11 6.73 -4.17
N LEU A 91 -11.48 7.48 -3.16
CA LEU A 91 -10.57 7.84 -2.09
C LEU A 91 -10.75 6.82 -0.96
N ALA A 92 -9.70 6.11 -0.62
CA ALA A 92 -9.73 5.12 0.43
C ALA A 92 -9.02 5.63 1.68
N CYS A 93 -9.54 5.22 2.82
CA CYS A 93 -8.90 5.44 4.11
C CYS A 93 -8.85 4.11 4.85
N LEU A 94 -7.67 3.73 5.32
CA LEU A 94 -7.46 2.49 6.05
C LEU A 94 -7.22 2.80 7.53
N ARG A 95 -8.08 2.27 8.41
CA ARG A 95 -7.86 2.38 9.84
C ARG A 95 -6.88 1.29 10.28
N LEU A 96 -5.77 1.69 10.88
CA LEU A 96 -4.69 0.74 11.19
C LEU A 96 -5.01 -0.16 12.39
N ASP A 97 -5.92 0.25 13.27
CA ASP A 97 -6.27 -0.52 14.47
C ASP A 97 -6.85 -1.89 14.12
N ASP A 98 -7.75 -1.93 13.14
CA ASP A 98 -8.48 -3.14 12.75
C ASP A 98 -8.48 -3.38 11.24
N LEU A 99 -7.77 -2.56 10.49
CA LEU A 99 -7.69 -2.58 9.03
C LEU A 99 -9.05 -2.37 8.35
N LYS A 100 -9.95 -1.63 9.01
CA LYS A 100 -11.23 -1.27 8.42
C LYS A 100 -11.03 -0.25 7.31
N GLU A 101 -11.70 -0.47 6.19
CA GLU A 101 -11.63 0.37 5.00
C GLU A 101 -12.82 1.30 4.94
N PHE A 102 -12.55 2.56 4.56
CA PHE A 102 -13.57 3.58 4.35
C PHE A 102 -13.35 4.17 2.95
N TYR A 103 -14.43 4.43 2.24
CA TYR A 103 -14.37 4.94 0.86
C TYR A 103 -15.25 6.17 0.67
N ILE A 104 -14.77 7.07 -0.18
CA ILE A 104 -15.53 8.25 -0.60
C ILE A 104 -15.67 8.22 -2.12
#